data_9bca2972a30ce87dfc76b012fb453f84
#
_entry.id   9bca2972a30ce87dfc76b012fb453f84
#
_cell.length_a   1.000
_cell.length_b   1.000
_cell.length_c   1.000
_cell.angle_alpha   90.00
_cell.angle_beta   90.00
_cell.angle_gamma   90.00
#
_symmetry.space_group_name_H-M   'P 1'
#
loop_
_entity.id
_entity.type
_entity.pdbx_description
1 polymer ?
#
loop_
_entity_poly.entity_id
_entity_poly.type
_entity_poly.pdbx_seq_one_letter_code
_entity_poly.pdbx_strand_id
1 'polypeptide(L)'
;MRPRLLPRLVFCGLLLGFACSSGFAQGGPPYYTTDPGTPGNKNWEINFGYMPFLFDGDSITHSPDVDINFGLGSRIQLTYEDAWLRSWTEGAKAKYGMGQDQLGVKWRFYDTGEKGMQFSVFPQLSINNPNHAVQRGITPAWASLLLPVEFTRKIGPVDLNLESGYDLVHLGPDGWFTGLVVGREVTRRLELDAEFFSTGTFHPSEFQPIIDIGGRYRLRRPLILLLMAGRGIRPASGDQAYFVGYFGVQVLLPSRAYGQE
;
A
#
# COMPACT_ATOMS: atom_id res chain seq x y z
N MET A 1 -14.39 59.66 -47.36
CA MET A 1 -13.88 59.05 -46.13
C MET A 1 -14.82 57.94 -45.69
N ARG A 2 -14.39 56.69 -45.82
CA ARG A 2 -15.17 55.51 -45.38
C ARG A 2 -14.53 54.94 -44.11
N PRO A 3 -15.27 54.69 -43.04
CA PRO A 3 -14.69 54.00 -41.88
C PRO A 3 -14.58 52.50 -42.13
N ARG A 4 -13.40 51.93 -41.78
CA ARG A 4 -13.08 50.50 -41.83
C ARG A 4 -13.77 49.77 -40.67
N LEU A 5 -14.58 48.78 -41.03
CA LEU A 5 -15.14 47.80 -40.09
C LEU A 5 -14.03 46.77 -39.70
N LEU A 6 -13.72 46.72 -38.42
CA LEU A 6 -12.92 45.65 -37.79
C LEU A 6 -13.79 44.40 -37.59
N PRO A 7 -13.34 43.22 -37.95
CA PRO A 7 -14.06 41.99 -37.61
C PRO A 7 -13.92 41.65 -36.12
N ARG A 8 -15.07 41.51 -35.48
CA ARG A 8 -15.19 40.95 -34.14
C ARG A 8 -14.82 39.46 -34.19
N LEU A 9 -13.67 39.11 -33.67
CA LEU A 9 -13.27 37.72 -33.32
C LEU A 9 -14.18 37.23 -32.20
N VAL A 10 -15.11 36.36 -32.53
CA VAL A 10 -15.88 35.57 -31.58
C VAL A 10 -14.97 34.49 -31.06
N PHE A 11 -14.46 34.68 -29.85
CA PHE A 11 -13.71 33.67 -29.11
C PHE A 11 -14.70 32.65 -28.52
N CYS A 12 -14.99 31.60 -29.30
CA CYS A 12 -15.79 30.48 -28.85
C CYS A 12 -14.93 29.66 -27.87
N GLY A 13 -14.99 30.01 -26.58
CA GLY A 13 -14.37 29.23 -25.52
C GLY A 13 -15.04 27.87 -25.41
N LEU A 14 -14.39 26.85 -25.95
CA LEU A 14 -14.73 25.45 -25.70
C LEU A 14 -14.40 25.14 -24.22
N LEU A 15 -15.41 25.27 -23.36
CA LEU A 15 -15.41 24.70 -22.01
C LEU A 15 -15.45 23.17 -22.14
N LEU A 16 -14.31 22.58 -22.42
CA LEU A 16 -14.07 21.17 -22.14
C LEU A 16 -14.15 21.00 -20.61
N GLY A 17 -15.31 20.57 -20.14
CA GLY A 17 -15.49 20.08 -18.78
C GLY A 17 -14.54 18.92 -18.54
N PHE A 18 -13.39 19.21 -17.92
CA PHE A 18 -12.53 18.22 -17.34
C PHE A 18 -13.28 17.64 -16.13
N ALA A 19 -13.97 16.51 -16.33
CA ALA A 19 -14.30 15.63 -15.24
C ALA A 19 -12.95 15.14 -14.68
N CYS A 20 -12.42 15.88 -13.72
CA CYS A 20 -11.31 15.46 -12.89
C CYS A 20 -11.89 14.32 -12.05
N SER A 21 -11.66 13.07 -12.44
CA SER A 21 -11.77 11.97 -11.49
C SER A 21 -10.72 12.25 -10.44
N SER A 22 -11.16 12.67 -9.25
CA SER A 22 -10.30 12.80 -8.08
C SER A 22 -9.78 11.41 -7.74
N GLY A 23 -8.65 11.02 -8.33
CA GLY A 23 -7.82 9.93 -7.84
C GLY A 23 -7.16 10.47 -6.57
N PHE A 24 -7.39 9.82 -5.45
CA PHE A 24 -6.54 10.01 -4.28
C PHE A 24 -5.23 9.25 -4.53
N ALA A 25 -4.08 9.77 -4.08
CA ALA A 25 -2.89 8.96 -3.92
C ALA A 25 -3.26 7.85 -2.93
N GLN A 26 -3.13 6.63 -3.38
CA GLN A 26 -3.65 5.46 -2.70
C GLN A 26 -2.54 4.86 -1.83
N GLY A 27 -2.74 4.68 -0.53
CA GLY A 27 -1.87 3.87 0.33
C GLY A 27 -1.97 2.37 -0.05
N GLY A 28 -1.24 1.50 0.66
CA GLY A 28 -1.10 0.09 0.33
C GLY A 28 -0.10 -0.13 -0.82
N PRO A 29 0.01 -1.34 -1.38
CA PRO A 29 1.07 -1.65 -2.33
C PRO A 29 1.27 -0.59 -3.41
N PRO A 30 2.51 -0.17 -3.66
CA PRO A 30 3.79 -0.78 -3.27
C PRO A 30 4.32 -0.36 -1.89
N TYR A 31 3.62 0.46 -1.11
CA TYR A 31 4.05 1.02 0.18
C TYR A 31 3.61 0.14 1.35
N TYR A 32 4.30 0.32 2.48
CA TYR A 32 3.94 -0.31 3.76
C TYR A 32 2.73 0.36 4.41
N THR A 33 2.66 1.70 4.29
CA THR A 33 1.54 2.49 4.81
C THR A 33 0.31 2.27 3.97
N THR A 34 -0.80 1.94 4.60
CA THR A 34 -2.10 1.84 3.93
C THR A 34 -2.92 3.13 4.06
N ASP A 35 -4.07 3.22 3.41
CA ASP A 35 -4.98 4.35 3.46
C ASP A 35 -6.42 3.92 3.75
N PRO A 36 -7.31 4.86 4.13
CA PRO A 36 -8.72 4.58 4.36
C PRO A 36 -9.53 4.16 3.11
N GLY A 37 -8.90 4.13 1.93
CA GLY A 37 -9.54 3.69 0.69
C GLY A 37 -10.09 2.27 0.79
N THR A 38 -11.11 1.98 0.00
CA THR A 38 -11.67 0.63 -0.16
C THR A 38 -11.97 0.40 -1.64
N PRO A 39 -11.97 -0.83 -2.14
CA PRO A 39 -12.28 -1.11 -3.54
C PRO A 39 -13.69 -0.67 -3.97
N GLY A 40 -14.57 -0.39 -3.00
CA GLY A 40 -15.98 -0.12 -3.24
C GLY A 40 -16.83 -1.39 -3.37
N ASN A 41 -18.14 -1.22 -3.40
CA ASN A 41 -19.08 -2.33 -3.25
C ASN A 41 -18.92 -3.43 -4.30
N LYS A 42 -18.64 -4.65 -3.85
CA LYS A 42 -18.44 -5.87 -4.66
C LYS A 42 -17.28 -5.78 -5.67
N ASN A 43 -16.41 -4.79 -5.54
CA ASN A 43 -15.21 -4.71 -6.36
C ASN A 43 -14.08 -5.48 -5.71
N TRP A 44 -13.14 -5.93 -6.54
CA TRP A 44 -11.91 -6.57 -6.11
C TRP A 44 -10.72 -5.71 -6.51
N GLU A 45 -9.76 -5.65 -5.62
CA GLU A 45 -8.42 -5.18 -5.88
C GLU A 45 -7.46 -6.31 -5.53
N ILE A 46 -6.64 -6.73 -6.48
CA ILE A 46 -5.70 -7.84 -6.31
C ILE A 46 -4.32 -7.35 -6.68
N ASN A 47 -3.39 -7.45 -5.75
CA ASN A 47 -2.01 -7.07 -5.92
C ASN A 47 -1.13 -8.33 -6.01
N PHE A 48 -0.22 -8.36 -6.98
CA PHE A 48 0.80 -9.38 -7.12
C PHE A 48 2.15 -8.70 -7.11
N GLY A 49 3.00 -9.03 -6.14
CA GLY A 49 4.27 -8.38 -5.91
C GLY A 49 5.48 -9.32 -5.92
N TYR A 50 6.61 -8.75 -6.24
CA TYR A 50 7.94 -9.23 -5.91
C TYR A 50 8.55 -8.23 -4.94
N MET A 51 8.89 -8.67 -3.73
CA MET A 51 9.28 -7.79 -2.64
C MET A 51 10.59 -8.28 -1.99
N PRO A 52 11.75 -7.75 -2.41
CA PRO A 52 13.05 -8.09 -1.84
C PRO A 52 13.38 -7.21 -0.63
N PHE A 53 13.90 -7.84 0.42
CA PHE A 53 14.52 -7.22 1.58
C PHE A 53 15.97 -7.72 1.65
N LEU A 54 16.93 -6.80 1.57
CA LEU A 54 18.35 -7.12 1.63
C LEU A 54 18.96 -6.58 2.93
N PHE A 55 19.60 -7.48 3.68
CA PHE A 55 20.29 -7.20 4.92
C PHE A 55 21.79 -7.51 4.76
N ASP A 56 22.59 -7.14 5.72
CA ASP A 56 24.01 -7.50 5.71
C ASP A 56 24.16 -9.02 5.97
N GLY A 57 24.56 -9.77 4.93
CA GLY A 57 24.69 -11.23 4.97
C GLY A 57 23.38 -12.02 4.84
N ASP A 58 22.21 -11.37 4.76
CA ASP A 58 20.90 -12.02 4.72
C ASP A 58 19.99 -11.42 3.65
N SER A 59 19.01 -12.18 3.17
CA SER A 59 17.93 -11.68 2.34
C SER A 59 16.62 -12.42 2.54
N ILE A 60 15.52 -11.68 2.51
CA ILE A 60 14.17 -12.22 2.45
C ILE A 60 13.52 -11.71 1.17
N THR A 61 12.82 -12.59 0.46
CA THR A 61 12.11 -12.21 -0.76
C THR A 61 10.73 -12.82 -0.74
N HIS A 62 9.71 -12.00 -0.93
CA HIS A 62 8.34 -12.45 -1.21
C HIS A 62 8.16 -12.56 -2.72
N SER A 63 7.77 -13.73 -3.23
CA SER A 63 7.59 -13.94 -4.67
C SER A 63 6.79 -15.20 -5.01
N PRO A 64 5.49 -15.07 -5.33
CA PRO A 64 4.70 -13.85 -5.28
C PRO A 64 4.37 -13.42 -3.85
N ASP A 65 4.18 -12.13 -3.67
CA ASP A 65 3.40 -11.53 -2.61
C ASP A 65 2.00 -11.29 -3.18
N VAL A 66 0.96 -11.76 -2.51
CA VAL A 66 -0.42 -11.71 -3.01
C VAL A 66 -1.31 -11.08 -1.97
N ASP A 67 -1.88 -9.94 -2.30
CA ASP A 67 -2.84 -9.21 -1.48
C ASP A 67 -4.18 -9.09 -2.22
N ILE A 68 -5.25 -9.60 -1.62
CA ILE A 68 -6.59 -9.68 -2.19
C ILE A 68 -7.55 -8.88 -1.32
N ASN A 69 -8.12 -7.83 -1.90
CA ASN A 69 -9.03 -6.92 -1.25
C ASN A 69 -10.42 -6.99 -1.88
N PHE A 70 -11.45 -7.15 -1.05
CA PHE A 70 -12.84 -7.18 -1.47
C PHE A 70 -13.66 -6.09 -0.76
N GLY A 71 -14.37 -5.27 -1.52
CA GLY A 71 -15.23 -4.22 -0.99
C GLY A 71 -16.63 -4.72 -0.62
N LEU A 72 -17.02 -4.53 0.63
CA LEU A 72 -18.36 -4.78 1.14
C LEU A 72 -19.05 -3.45 1.44
N GLY A 73 -19.94 -3.02 0.56
CA GLY A 73 -20.44 -1.65 0.57
C GLY A 73 -19.35 -0.66 0.15
N SER A 74 -19.52 0.60 0.51
CA SER A 74 -18.56 1.66 0.17
C SER A 74 -17.52 1.92 1.28
N ARG A 75 -17.63 1.26 2.43
CA ARG A 75 -16.88 1.60 3.64
C ARG A 75 -16.13 0.44 4.28
N ILE A 76 -16.37 -0.78 3.84
CA ILE A 76 -15.73 -1.97 4.41
C ILE A 76 -14.90 -2.65 3.33
N GLN A 77 -13.71 -3.10 3.70
CA GLN A 77 -12.85 -3.94 2.90
C GLN A 77 -12.51 -5.19 3.71
N LEU A 78 -12.57 -6.33 3.06
CA LEU A 78 -12.05 -7.59 3.56
C LEU A 78 -10.73 -7.86 2.82
N THR A 79 -9.68 -8.21 3.55
CA THR A 79 -8.34 -8.45 3.02
C THR A 79 -7.87 -9.84 3.37
N TYR A 80 -7.22 -10.49 2.40
CA TYR A 80 -6.39 -11.67 2.59
C TYR A 80 -5.05 -11.44 1.90
N GLU A 81 -3.96 -11.65 2.65
CA GLU A 81 -2.60 -11.54 2.15
C GLU A 81 -1.77 -12.75 2.55
N ASP A 82 -0.94 -13.25 1.65
CA ASP A 82 0.08 -14.27 1.88
C ASP A 82 1.19 -14.12 0.84
N ALA A 83 2.36 -14.66 1.17
CA ALA A 83 3.52 -14.60 0.29
C ALA A 83 4.28 -15.93 0.25
N TRP A 84 4.80 -16.28 -0.91
CA TRP A 84 5.83 -17.30 -1.02
C TRP A 84 7.18 -16.67 -0.69
N LEU A 85 7.79 -17.13 0.40
CA LEU A 85 9.04 -16.61 0.96
C LEU A 85 10.25 -17.41 0.49
N ARG A 86 11.31 -16.68 0.16
CA ARG A 86 12.68 -17.18 0.10
C ARG A 86 13.49 -16.45 1.18
N SER A 87 14.06 -17.22 2.11
CA SER A 87 15.00 -16.72 3.12
C SER A 87 16.38 -17.28 2.81
N TRP A 88 17.41 -16.43 2.76
CA TRP A 88 18.78 -16.84 2.52
C TRP A 88 19.72 -16.10 3.48
N THR A 89 20.67 -16.84 4.04
CA THR A 89 21.73 -16.33 4.91
C THR A 89 23.07 -16.75 4.31
N GLU A 90 24.08 -15.89 4.39
CA GLU A 90 25.42 -16.15 3.89
C GLU A 90 25.99 -17.45 4.47
N GLY A 91 26.58 -18.27 3.62
CA GLY A 91 27.11 -19.59 3.99
C GLY A 91 26.05 -20.69 4.20
N ALA A 92 24.76 -20.39 4.07
CA ALA A 92 23.67 -21.35 4.22
C ALA A 92 22.88 -21.57 2.91
N LYS A 93 22.16 -22.71 2.85
CA LYS A 93 21.23 -22.96 1.76
C LYS A 93 19.97 -22.12 1.94
N ALA A 94 19.45 -21.55 0.85
CA ALA A 94 18.17 -20.84 0.87
C ALA A 94 17.03 -21.76 1.34
N LYS A 95 16.15 -21.21 2.15
CA LYS A 95 14.91 -21.84 2.61
C LYS A 95 13.73 -21.24 1.87
N TYR A 96 12.69 -22.02 1.64
CA TYR A 96 11.51 -21.61 0.90
C TYR A 96 10.23 -22.06 1.62
N GLY A 97 9.17 -21.30 1.55
CA GLY A 97 7.87 -21.66 2.11
C GLY A 97 6.85 -20.53 2.03
N MET A 98 5.62 -20.87 2.37
CA MET A 98 4.56 -19.87 2.54
C MET A 98 4.86 -19.03 3.79
N GLY A 99 4.45 -17.77 3.75
CA GLY A 99 4.47 -16.85 4.87
C GLY A 99 3.40 -17.14 5.92
N GLN A 100 3.06 -16.12 6.70
CA GLN A 100 1.87 -16.12 7.55
C GLN A 100 0.68 -15.65 6.71
N ASP A 101 -0.47 -16.32 6.89
CA ASP A 101 -1.73 -15.79 6.38
C ASP A 101 -2.12 -14.53 7.14
N GLN A 102 -2.42 -13.46 6.45
CA GLN A 102 -2.94 -12.23 7.05
C GLN A 102 -4.39 -12.01 6.62
N LEU A 103 -5.26 -11.83 7.61
CA LEU A 103 -6.68 -11.57 7.44
C LEU A 103 -7.01 -10.20 8.00
N GLY A 104 -7.58 -9.33 7.19
CA GLY A 104 -7.87 -7.96 7.59
C GLY A 104 -9.32 -7.54 7.35
N VAL A 105 -9.81 -6.63 8.20
CA VAL A 105 -11.09 -5.97 8.00
C VAL A 105 -10.89 -4.47 8.18
N LYS A 106 -10.95 -3.72 7.09
CA LYS A 106 -10.90 -2.25 7.12
C LYS A 106 -12.30 -1.68 7.22
N TRP A 107 -12.49 -0.69 8.11
CA TRP A 107 -13.71 0.09 8.22
C TRP A 107 -13.41 1.58 8.15
N ARG A 108 -13.80 2.19 7.02
CA ARG A 108 -13.76 3.64 6.84
C ARG A 108 -14.98 4.27 7.51
N PHE A 109 -14.82 4.73 8.74
CA PHE A 109 -15.91 5.29 9.54
C PHE A 109 -16.17 6.77 9.24
N TYR A 110 -15.21 7.51 8.70
CA TYR A 110 -15.32 8.91 8.35
C TYR A 110 -14.82 9.18 6.95
N ASP A 111 -15.58 9.97 6.17
CA ASP A 111 -15.26 10.34 4.80
C ASP A 111 -15.97 11.64 4.43
N THR A 112 -15.19 12.68 4.08
CA THR A 112 -15.71 13.99 3.64
C THR A 112 -15.87 14.09 2.13
N GLY A 113 -15.74 13.00 1.39
CA GLY A 113 -15.83 12.95 -0.06
C GLY A 113 -14.75 13.78 -0.74
N GLU A 114 -15.16 14.68 -1.63
CA GLU A 114 -14.24 15.47 -2.46
C GLU A 114 -13.25 16.36 -1.68
N LYS A 115 -13.51 16.65 -0.40
CA LYS A 115 -12.58 17.38 0.48
C LYS A 115 -11.40 16.51 0.90
N GLY A 116 -11.45 15.22 0.60
CA GLY A 116 -10.34 14.30 0.73
C GLY A 116 -9.83 14.14 2.17
N MET A 117 -10.70 14.10 3.15
CA MET A 117 -10.34 13.73 4.52
C MET A 117 -11.10 12.46 4.89
N GLN A 118 -10.35 11.41 5.20
CA GLN A 118 -10.91 10.10 5.55
C GLN A 118 -10.19 9.52 6.76
N PHE A 119 -10.92 8.71 7.55
CA PHE A 119 -10.38 7.91 8.65
C PHE A 119 -10.92 6.50 8.59
N SER A 120 -10.08 5.54 8.94
CA SER A 120 -10.43 4.13 9.09
C SER A 120 -9.71 3.49 10.25
N VAL A 121 -10.18 2.31 10.59
CA VAL A 121 -9.46 1.31 11.38
C VAL A 121 -9.32 0.06 10.54
N PHE A 122 -8.21 -0.66 10.69
CA PHE A 122 -7.91 -1.81 9.86
C PHE A 122 -7.29 -2.96 10.67
N PRO A 123 -7.99 -3.55 11.64
CA PRO A 123 -7.48 -4.73 12.34
C PRO A 123 -7.11 -5.84 11.37
N GLN A 124 -5.91 -6.41 11.59
CA GLN A 124 -5.31 -7.45 10.75
C GLN A 124 -4.74 -8.55 11.65
N LEU A 125 -5.15 -9.78 11.41
CA LEU A 125 -4.72 -10.97 12.14
C LEU A 125 -3.73 -11.74 11.29
N SER A 126 -2.49 -11.91 11.78
CA SER A 126 -1.46 -12.76 11.16
C SER A 126 -1.38 -14.10 11.89
N ILE A 127 -1.52 -15.18 11.15
CA ILE A 127 -1.49 -16.55 11.67
C ILE A 127 -0.58 -17.45 10.82
N ASN A 128 0.01 -18.45 11.45
CA ASN A 128 0.77 -19.45 10.71
C ASN A 128 -0.16 -20.45 10.03
N ASN A 129 0.00 -20.62 8.72
CA ASN A 129 -0.64 -21.70 8.01
C ASN A 129 0.07 -23.05 8.28
N PRO A 130 -0.58 -24.22 8.05
CA PRO A 130 -0.06 -25.53 8.43
C PRO A 130 0.99 -26.09 7.44
N ASN A 131 1.96 -25.30 6.99
CA ASN A 131 2.95 -25.69 5.96
C ASN A 131 4.37 -25.95 6.51
N HIS A 132 4.54 -26.08 7.82
CA HIS A 132 5.82 -26.29 8.49
C HIS A 132 6.86 -25.16 8.29
N ALA A 133 6.43 -23.94 7.93
CA ALA A 133 7.34 -22.81 7.75
C ALA A 133 8.04 -22.38 9.05
N VAL A 134 7.33 -22.48 10.18
CA VAL A 134 7.89 -22.25 11.53
C VAL A 134 9.03 -23.22 11.83
N GLN A 135 8.84 -24.53 11.64
CA GLN A 135 9.86 -25.55 11.91
C GLN A 135 11.09 -25.38 11.03
N ARG A 136 10.93 -24.81 9.85
CA ARG A 136 12.04 -24.49 8.93
C ARG A 136 12.68 -23.14 9.23
N GLY A 137 12.13 -22.36 10.17
CA GLY A 137 12.62 -21.03 10.52
C GLY A 137 12.44 -20.02 9.38
N ILE A 138 11.31 -20.09 8.66
CA ILE A 138 10.93 -19.15 7.60
C ILE A 138 10.01 -18.07 8.17
N THR A 139 9.05 -18.47 9.01
CA THR A 139 8.12 -17.58 9.69
C THR A 139 8.27 -17.68 11.21
N PRO A 140 7.93 -16.63 11.96
CA PRO A 140 7.90 -16.68 13.42
C PRO A 140 6.84 -17.68 13.93
N ALA A 141 7.00 -18.13 15.17
CA ALA A 141 6.10 -19.11 15.79
C ALA A 141 4.82 -18.49 16.38
N TRP A 142 4.72 -17.18 16.38
CA TRP A 142 3.61 -16.45 16.99
C TRP A 142 2.57 -15.97 15.97
N ALA A 143 1.36 -15.75 16.45
CA ALA A 143 0.35 -14.96 15.77
C ALA A 143 0.43 -13.51 16.25
N SER A 144 -0.02 -12.56 15.44
CA SER A 144 -0.15 -11.17 15.87
C SER A 144 -1.47 -10.55 15.42
N LEU A 145 -1.91 -9.55 16.16
CA LEU A 145 -3.08 -8.72 15.84
C LEU A 145 -2.62 -7.27 15.73
N LEU A 146 -2.56 -6.79 14.50
CA LEU A 146 -2.25 -5.41 14.18
C LEU A 146 -3.51 -4.56 14.26
N LEU A 147 -3.44 -3.41 14.93
CA LEU A 147 -4.56 -2.50 15.18
C LEU A 147 -4.25 -1.09 14.66
N PRO A 148 -4.27 -0.86 13.35
CA PRO A 148 -4.01 0.44 12.75
C PRO A 148 -5.18 1.39 12.83
N VAL A 149 -4.83 2.68 12.90
CA VAL A 149 -5.69 3.81 12.56
C VAL A 149 -5.08 4.50 11.36
N GLU A 150 -5.86 4.73 10.35
CA GLU A 150 -5.46 5.34 9.09
C GLU A 150 -6.13 6.70 8.91
N PHE A 151 -5.41 7.62 8.32
CA PHE A 151 -5.88 8.95 7.99
C PHE A 151 -5.37 9.35 6.61
N THR A 152 -6.25 9.93 5.80
CA THR A 152 -5.88 10.55 4.52
C THR A 152 -6.40 11.97 4.43
N ARG A 153 -5.62 12.84 3.80
CA ARG A 153 -6.03 14.20 3.48
C ARG A 153 -5.38 14.70 2.19
N LYS A 154 -6.21 15.30 1.33
CA LYS A 154 -5.73 16.04 0.16
C LYS A 154 -5.43 17.49 0.50
N ILE A 155 -4.22 17.97 0.20
CA ILE A 155 -3.76 19.35 0.44
C ILE A 155 -3.28 19.93 -0.90
N GLY A 156 -4.16 20.64 -1.58
CA GLY A 156 -3.90 21.10 -2.95
C GLY A 156 -3.66 19.92 -3.90
N PRO A 157 -2.50 19.83 -4.59
CA PRO A 157 -2.19 18.73 -5.50
C PRO A 157 -1.54 17.53 -4.80
N VAL A 158 -1.34 17.58 -3.49
CA VAL A 158 -0.62 16.58 -2.71
C VAL A 158 -1.61 15.81 -1.87
N ASP A 159 -1.48 14.49 -1.88
CA ASP A 159 -2.18 13.56 -1.01
C ASP A 159 -1.24 13.14 0.13
N LEU A 160 -1.80 13.08 1.33
CA LEU A 160 -1.07 12.72 2.54
C LEU A 160 -1.82 11.58 3.20
N ASN A 161 -1.13 10.44 3.39
CA ASN A 161 -1.63 9.27 4.11
C ASN A 161 -0.78 9.06 5.36
N LEU A 162 -1.43 8.95 6.50
CA LEU A 162 -0.81 8.64 7.78
C LEU A 162 -1.45 7.39 8.34
N GLU A 163 -0.64 6.47 8.78
CA GLU A 163 -1.06 5.26 9.47
C GLU A 163 -0.23 5.07 10.73
N SER A 164 -0.86 4.62 11.80
CA SER A 164 -0.15 4.23 13.02
C SER A 164 -0.95 3.18 13.75
N GLY A 165 -0.26 2.22 14.36
CA GLY A 165 -0.93 1.12 15.00
C GLY A 165 -0.08 0.43 16.06
N TYR A 166 -0.78 -0.40 16.82
CA TYR A 166 -0.25 -1.29 17.84
C TYR A 166 -0.25 -2.72 17.31
N ASP A 167 0.84 -3.45 17.51
CA ASP A 167 0.97 -4.87 17.16
C ASP A 167 0.97 -5.71 18.42
N LEU A 168 -0.14 -6.41 18.67
CA LEU A 168 -0.30 -7.37 19.76
C LEU A 168 0.30 -8.70 19.33
N VAL A 169 1.42 -9.10 19.92
CA VAL A 169 2.15 -10.29 19.54
C VAL A 169 1.95 -11.42 20.56
N HIS A 170 1.33 -12.52 20.14
CA HIS A 170 1.19 -13.70 20.99
C HIS A 170 2.53 -14.38 21.21
N LEU A 171 2.98 -14.50 22.45
CA LEU A 171 4.27 -15.08 22.86
C LEU A 171 5.52 -14.30 22.39
N GLY A 172 5.39 -13.02 22.11
CA GLY A 172 6.47 -12.11 21.74
C GLY A 172 6.32 -10.74 22.39
N PRO A 173 7.28 -9.84 22.21
CA PRO A 173 7.12 -8.45 22.63
C PRO A 173 6.12 -7.74 21.70
N ASP A 174 5.22 -6.98 22.30
CA ASP A 174 4.32 -6.11 21.55
C ASP A 174 5.11 -5.02 20.83
N GLY A 175 4.58 -4.62 19.68
CA GLY A 175 5.18 -3.63 18.80
C GLY A 175 4.25 -2.45 18.48
N TRP A 176 4.81 -1.54 17.74
CA TRP A 176 4.11 -0.42 17.14
C TRP A 176 4.66 -0.17 15.74
N PHE A 177 3.89 0.48 14.92
CA PHE A 177 4.36 1.03 13.65
C PHE A 177 3.73 2.39 13.38
N THR A 178 4.38 3.14 12.53
CA THR A 178 3.85 4.38 11.96
C THR A 178 4.38 4.58 10.55
N GLY A 179 3.53 5.08 9.68
CA GLY A 179 3.86 5.34 8.29
C GLY A 179 3.26 6.65 7.82
N LEU A 180 3.97 7.32 6.95
CA LEU A 180 3.57 8.56 6.30
C LEU A 180 3.92 8.48 4.82
N VAL A 181 2.90 8.50 3.96
CA VAL A 181 3.06 8.64 2.52
C VAL A 181 2.66 10.04 2.10
N VAL A 182 3.51 10.66 1.28
CA VAL A 182 3.25 11.94 0.63
C VAL A 182 3.33 11.71 -0.87
N GLY A 183 2.19 11.89 -1.55
CA GLY A 183 2.06 11.54 -2.94
C GLY A 183 1.43 12.61 -3.81
N ARG A 184 1.60 12.43 -5.13
CA ARG A 184 0.99 13.32 -6.13
C ARG A 184 0.75 12.61 -7.45
N GLU A 185 -0.42 12.81 -8.03
CA GLU A 185 -0.63 12.54 -9.45
C GLU A 185 0.16 13.54 -10.32
N VAL A 186 1.26 13.07 -10.94
CA VAL A 186 2.09 13.86 -11.86
C VAL A 186 1.43 13.94 -13.24
N THR A 187 0.80 12.85 -13.67
CA THR A 187 -0.02 12.77 -14.88
C THR A 187 -1.27 11.94 -14.61
N ARG A 188 -2.22 11.91 -15.54
CA ARG A 188 -3.41 11.03 -15.44
C ARG A 188 -3.09 9.54 -15.32
N ARG A 189 -1.85 9.14 -15.58
CA ARG A 189 -1.40 7.73 -15.53
C ARG A 189 -0.30 7.47 -14.52
N LEU A 190 0.40 8.50 -14.07
CA LEU A 190 1.55 8.38 -13.19
C LEU A 190 1.31 9.13 -11.88
N GLU A 191 1.37 8.43 -10.80
CA GLU A 191 1.44 8.88 -9.42
C GLU A 191 2.85 8.60 -8.88
N LEU A 192 3.43 9.55 -8.18
CA LEU A 192 4.71 9.42 -7.51
C LEU A 192 4.54 9.77 -6.04
N ASP A 193 5.11 8.93 -5.20
CA ASP A 193 4.98 9.03 -3.76
C ASP A 193 6.33 8.81 -3.08
N ALA A 194 6.46 9.36 -1.87
CA ALA A 194 7.56 9.09 -0.96
C ALA A 194 6.97 8.65 0.38
N GLU A 195 7.57 7.64 0.99
CA GLU A 195 7.15 7.08 2.26
C GLU A 195 8.26 7.22 3.31
N PHE A 196 7.82 7.52 4.53
CA PHE A 196 8.55 7.23 5.76
C PHE A 196 7.76 6.18 6.53
N PHE A 197 8.36 5.05 6.80
CA PHE A 197 7.75 3.98 7.57
C PHE A 197 8.68 3.55 8.70
N SER A 198 8.12 3.21 9.84
CA SER A 198 8.89 2.73 10.96
C SER A 198 8.10 1.75 11.81
N THR A 199 8.80 0.71 12.23
CA THR A 199 8.32 -0.26 13.21
C THR A 199 9.27 -0.29 14.40
N GLY A 200 8.80 -0.81 15.52
CA GLY A 200 9.61 -1.04 16.69
C GLY A 200 8.84 -1.75 17.79
N THR A 201 9.57 -2.24 18.78
CA THR A 201 8.99 -2.60 20.06
C THR A 201 9.03 -1.37 20.97
N PHE A 202 8.53 -1.49 22.21
CA PHE A 202 8.62 -0.39 23.18
C PHE A 202 10.03 -0.23 23.78
N HIS A 203 11.04 -0.93 23.23
CA HIS A 203 12.45 -0.72 23.53
C HIS A 203 13.07 0.22 22.50
N PRO A 204 13.69 1.35 22.92
CA PRO A 204 14.23 2.36 22.01
C PRO A 204 15.31 1.86 21.03
N SER A 205 15.98 0.73 21.33
CA SER A 205 16.99 0.14 20.45
C SER A 205 16.43 -0.60 19.24
N GLU A 206 15.14 -0.91 19.23
CA GLU A 206 14.49 -1.74 18.20
C GLU A 206 13.66 -0.91 17.19
N PHE A 207 13.90 0.37 17.11
CA PHE A 207 13.30 1.26 16.14
C PHE A 207 13.93 1.07 14.76
N GLN A 208 13.12 0.74 13.74
CA GLN A 208 13.55 0.44 12.38
C GLN A 208 12.91 1.40 11.36
N PRO A 209 13.47 2.60 11.15
CA PRO A 209 12.94 3.54 10.18
C PRO A 209 13.42 3.23 8.76
N ILE A 210 12.49 3.28 7.81
CA ILE A 210 12.69 3.10 6.38
C ILE A 210 12.25 4.38 5.67
N ILE A 211 12.94 4.75 4.62
CA ILE A 211 12.50 5.72 3.63
C ILE A 211 12.49 5.06 2.26
N ASP A 212 11.45 5.31 1.51
CA ASP A 212 11.34 4.85 0.14
C ASP A 212 10.65 5.86 -0.76
N ILE A 213 10.81 5.63 -2.04
CA ILE A 213 10.14 6.35 -3.11
C ILE A 213 9.58 5.35 -4.11
N GLY A 214 8.45 5.67 -4.67
CA GLY A 214 7.82 4.77 -5.61
C GLY A 214 6.73 5.46 -6.43
N GLY A 215 5.88 4.65 -7.00
CA GLY A 215 4.75 5.16 -7.76
C GLY A 215 3.90 4.08 -8.38
N ARG A 216 2.80 4.54 -8.95
CA ARG A 216 1.80 3.75 -9.63
C ARG A 216 1.66 4.24 -11.06
N TYR A 217 1.76 3.32 -12.02
CA TYR A 217 1.56 3.64 -13.44
C TYR A 217 0.38 2.88 -14.01
N ARG A 218 -0.68 3.59 -14.37
CA ARG A 218 -1.89 3.02 -15.00
C ARG A 218 -1.58 2.60 -16.44
N LEU A 219 -1.33 1.31 -16.66
CA LEU A 219 -1.05 0.74 -17.99
C LEU A 219 -2.30 0.82 -18.87
N ARG A 220 -3.37 0.17 -18.44
CA ARG A 220 -4.73 0.16 -19.01
C ARG A 220 -5.68 -0.39 -17.97
N ARG A 221 -6.95 -0.07 -18.04
CA ARG A 221 -7.93 -0.78 -17.20
C ARG A 221 -7.93 -2.28 -17.53
N PRO A 222 -7.85 -3.15 -16.52
CA PRO A 222 -7.83 -2.92 -15.07
C PRO A 222 -6.43 -2.89 -14.44
N LEU A 223 -5.32 -2.73 -15.19
CA LEU A 223 -3.94 -2.99 -14.78
C LEU A 223 -3.19 -1.71 -14.40
N ILE A 224 -2.56 -1.74 -13.23
CA ILE A 224 -1.67 -0.71 -12.71
C ILE A 224 -0.33 -1.37 -12.36
N LEU A 225 0.78 -0.82 -12.82
CA LEU A 225 2.13 -1.21 -12.44
C LEU A 225 2.50 -0.48 -11.15
N LEU A 226 3.09 -1.22 -10.21
CA LEU A 226 3.50 -0.77 -8.89
C LEU A 226 5.00 -0.91 -8.75
N LEU A 227 5.67 0.15 -8.31
CA LEU A 227 7.12 0.20 -8.14
C LEU A 227 7.48 0.97 -6.88
N MET A 228 8.43 0.45 -6.09
CA MET A 228 9.01 1.14 -4.94
C MET A 228 10.43 0.67 -4.72
N ALA A 229 11.30 1.58 -4.26
CA ALA A 229 12.63 1.28 -3.78
C ALA A 229 12.99 2.17 -2.59
N GLY A 230 13.57 1.59 -1.57
CA GLY A 230 13.92 2.27 -0.34
C GLY A 230 15.01 1.58 0.46
N ARG A 231 15.26 2.12 1.64
CA ARG A 231 16.26 1.59 2.57
C ARG A 231 16.00 2.01 4.01
N GLY A 232 16.56 1.25 4.94
CA GLY A 232 16.68 1.68 6.33
C GLY A 232 17.57 2.93 6.47
N ILE A 233 17.25 3.81 7.42
CA ILE A 233 17.97 5.07 7.65
C ILE A 233 19.02 4.91 8.74
N ARG A 234 18.85 3.98 9.69
CA ARG A 234 19.84 3.72 10.73
C ARG A 234 20.97 2.86 10.19
N PRO A 235 22.23 3.02 10.72
CA PRO A 235 23.30 2.09 10.42
C PRO A 235 22.85 0.69 10.79
N ALA A 236 23.10 -0.26 9.89
CA ALA A 236 22.73 -1.65 10.07
C ALA A 236 23.34 -2.22 11.36
N SER A 237 22.54 -2.31 12.40
CA SER A 237 22.73 -3.37 13.38
C SER A 237 21.95 -4.54 12.77
N GLY A 238 22.63 -5.56 12.23
CA GLY A 238 22.13 -6.83 11.65
C GLY A 238 20.69 -6.98 11.15
N ASP A 239 19.74 -6.29 11.73
CA ASP A 239 18.31 -6.48 11.53
C ASP A 239 17.65 -5.42 10.62
N GLN A 240 18.39 -4.39 10.16
CA GLN A 240 17.83 -3.38 9.28
C GLN A 240 18.20 -3.60 7.81
N ALA A 241 17.19 -3.68 6.95
CA ALA A 241 17.39 -3.81 5.52
C ALA A 241 18.13 -2.58 4.97
N TYR A 242 19.24 -2.78 4.27
CA TYR A 242 19.92 -1.72 3.52
C TYR A 242 19.23 -1.45 2.18
N PHE A 243 18.37 -2.35 1.72
CA PHE A 243 17.52 -2.18 0.56
C PHE A 243 16.19 -2.87 0.78
N VAL A 244 15.12 -2.19 0.42
CA VAL A 244 13.77 -2.73 0.29
C VAL A 244 13.22 -2.34 -1.08
N GLY A 245 12.40 -3.21 -1.67
CA GLY A 245 11.84 -2.92 -2.98
C GLY A 245 10.48 -3.58 -3.16
N TYR A 246 9.71 -3.06 -4.09
CA TYR A 246 8.48 -3.64 -4.58
C TYR A 246 8.40 -3.48 -6.10
N PHE A 247 8.09 -4.56 -6.77
CA PHE A 247 7.73 -4.58 -8.18
C PHE A 247 6.48 -5.43 -8.34
N GLY A 248 5.39 -4.84 -8.80
CA GLY A 248 4.12 -5.56 -8.82
C GLY A 248 3.11 -5.02 -9.82
N VAL A 249 1.99 -5.73 -9.86
CA VAL A 249 0.84 -5.37 -10.68
C VAL A 249 -0.42 -5.43 -9.82
N GLN A 250 -1.19 -4.35 -9.85
CA GLN A 250 -2.52 -4.27 -9.27
C GLN A 250 -3.56 -4.48 -10.35
N VAL A 251 -4.55 -5.32 -10.04
CA VAL A 251 -5.68 -5.65 -10.90
C VAL A 251 -6.96 -5.18 -10.25
N LEU A 252 -7.64 -4.21 -10.85
CA LEU A 252 -8.92 -3.66 -10.37
C LEU A 252 -10.08 -4.32 -11.12
N LEU A 253 -10.84 -5.18 -10.46
CA LEU A 253 -11.99 -5.86 -11.05
C LEU A 253 -13.30 -5.23 -10.51
N PRO A 254 -13.99 -4.42 -11.31
CA PRO A 254 -15.28 -3.88 -10.92
C PRO A 254 -16.34 -4.98 -10.86
N SER A 255 -17.31 -4.83 -9.95
CA SER A 255 -18.48 -5.69 -9.97
C SER A 255 -19.18 -5.55 -11.32
N ARG A 256 -19.44 -6.66 -12.00
CA ARG A 256 -20.39 -6.66 -13.11
C ARG A 256 -21.75 -6.34 -12.50
N ALA A 257 -22.35 -5.22 -12.89
CA ALA A 257 -23.77 -4.99 -12.63
C ALA A 257 -24.53 -6.18 -13.30
N TYR A 258 -24.98 -7.15 -12.49
CA TYR A 258 -25.95 -8.12 -12.94
C TYR A 258 -27.24 -7.37 -13.25
N GLY A 259 -27.55 -7.18 -14.53
CA GLY A 259 -28.82 -6.64 -15.00
C GLY A 259 -28.71 -5.42 -15.89
N GLN A 260 -28.23 -5.60 -17.09
CA GLN A 260 -28.76 -4.92 -18.27
C GLN A 260 -28.86 -6.02 -19.35
N GLU A 261 -29.95 -6.78 -19.30
CA GLU A 261 -30.57 -7.38 -20.47
C GLU A 261 -31.63 -6.42 -21.02
#